data_4a28e19950aa7efa79a93ce9334c6d04
#
_entry.id   4a28e19950aa7efa79a93ce9334c6d04
#
_cell.length_a   1.000
_cell.length_b   1.000
_cell.length_c   1.000
_cell.angle_alpha   90.00
_cell.angle_beta   90.00
_cell.angle_gamma   90.00
#
_symmetry.space_group_name_H-M   'P 1'
#
loop_
_entity.id
_entity.type
_entity.pdbx_description
1 polymer ?
#
loop_
_entity_poly.entity_id
_entity_poly.type
_entity_poly.pdbx_seq_one_letter_code
_entity_poly.pdbx_strand_id
1 'polypeptide(L)'
;MEFQSLKYIYQPSGKTNAYTLLLLHGTGGNETDLLSLAEHYGHEVNVFSLRGNVTESGMPRFFKRLGMGVFDEADLTFRTDEMVAFIKELSVKEGFNLEKLVALGYSNGANIAGATLVKYPDLLAGAILFRPMQPFKSMPLLALKEAKPVFATSGKFDPTVDPTATVIYMSALKKAGFDVEDHFLSTSHNLTKEDIQLSVDWFVKNFGE
;
A
#
# COMPACT_ATOMS: atom_id res chain seq x y z
N MET A 1 6.68 -1.10 23.13
CA MET A 1 7.21 -0.01 22.25
C MET A 1 6.12 1.06 22.20
N GLU A 2 6.50 2.33 22.20
CA GLU A 2 5.58 3.45 22.01
C GLU A 2 5.52 3.80 20.52
N PHE A 3 4.35 4.25 20.05
CA PHE A 3 4.17 4.75 18.69
C PHE A 3 4.96 6.05 18.50
N GLN A 4 5.61 6.16 17.35
CA GLN A 4 6.38 7.34 16.97
C GLN A 4 5.73 7.99 15.75
N SER A 5 5.80 9.32 15.69
CA SER A 5 5.37 10.05 14.51
C SER A 5 6.21 9.65 13.28
N LEU A 6 5.55 9.46 12.15
CA LEU A 6 6.22 9.23 10.88
C LEU A 6 6.55 10.57 10.20
N LYS A 7 7.63 10.60 9.42
CA LYS A 7 7.84 11.71 8.48
C LYS A 7 6.83 11.60 7.35
N TYR A 8 6.27 12.73 6.94
CA TYR A 8 5.26 12.74 5.90
C TYR A 8 5.29 14.01 5.05
N ILE A 9 4.66 13.90 3.89
CA ILE A 9 4.28 15.02 3.03
C ILE A 9 2.77 14.90 2.80
N TYR A 10 2.05 16.00 2.97
CA TYR A 10 0.63 16.11 2.60
C TYR A 10 0.45 17.24 1.60
N GLN A 11 -0.19 16.94 0.48
CA GLN A 11 -0.50 17.87 -0.59
C GLN A 11 -2.01 17.82 -0.85
N PRO A 12 -2.78 18.81 -0.36
CA PRO A 12 -4.21 18.85 -0.62
C PRO A 12 -4.47 19.21 -2.10
N SER A 13 -5.46 18.57 -2.70
CA SER A 13 -5.90 18.88 -4.06
C SER A 13 -6.68 20.18 -4.15
N GLY A 14 -7.14 20.69 -3.01
CA GLY A 14 -8.08 21.82 -2.96
C GLY A 14 -9.54 21.45 -3.27
N LYS A 15 -9.83 20.20 -3.67
CA LYS A 15 -11.18 19.71 -3.93
C LYS A 15 -11.81 19.22 -2.62
N THR A 16 -13.04 19.66 -2.36
CA THR A 16 -13.79 19.20 -1.18
C THR A 16 -14.08 17.70 -1.27
N ASN A 17 -13.82 16.97 -0.18
CA ASN A 17 -14.08 15.54 -0.07
C ASN A 17 -13.38 14.67 -1.13
N ALA A 18 -12.18 15.09 -1.57
CA ALA A 18 -11.36 14.35 -2.52
C ALA A 18 -10.91 13.00 -1.96
N TYR A 19 -10.65 12.04 -2.85
CA TYR A 19 -9.87 10.86 -2.48
C TYR A 19 -8.46 11.26 -2.06
N THR A 20 -7.89 10.51 -1.12
CA THR A 20 -6.51 10.71 -0.65
C THR A 20 -5.68 9.49 -1.03
N LEU A 21 -4.65 9.70 -1.84
CA LEU A 21 -3.70 8.67 -2.22
C LEU A 21 -2.59 8.58 -1.17
N LEU A 22 -2.58 7.49 -0.40
CA LEU A 22 -1.55 7.19 0.60
C LEU A 22 -0.37 6.48 -0.06
N LEU A 23 0.76 7.16 -0.15
CA LEU A 23 1.97 6.65 -0.79
C LEU A 23 2.91 5.98 0.22
N LEU A 24 3.28 4.73 -0.07
CA LEU A 24 4.11 3.89 0.77
C LEU A 24 5.31 3.36 -0.05
N HIS A 25 6.50 3.91 0.22
CA HIS A 25 7.73 3.66 -0.56
C HIS A 25 8.28 2.23 -0.41
N GLY A 26 9.12 1.80 -1.31
CA GLY A 26 9.91 0.57 -1.21
C GLY A 26 11.10 0.71 -0.24
N THR A 27 11.82 -0.40 -0.01
CA THR A 27 13.04 -0.40 0.82
C THR A 27 14.07 0.59 0.27
N GLY A 28 14.60 1.44 1.15
CA GLY A 28 15.59 2.47 0.82
C GLY A 28 15.00 3.78 0.35
N GLY A 29 13.68 3.81 0.09
CA GLY A 29 12.96 5.02 -0.28
C GLY A 29 12.60 5.93 0.90
N ASN A 30 11.84 6.97 0.60
CA ASN A 30 11.40 7.95 1.58
C ASN A 30 10.07 8.60 1.13
N GLU A 31 9.59 9.59 1.85
CA GLU A 31 8.32 10.28 1.59
C GLU A 31 8.28 11.08 0.29
N THR A 32 9.38 11.21 -0.43
CA THR A 32 9.40 11.92 -1.73
C THR A 32 9.38 10.98 -2.95
N ASP A 33 9.71 9.70 -2.76
CA ASP A 33 10.02 8.78 -3.87
C ASP A 33 8.84 8.52 -4.82
N LEU A 34 7.63 8.47 -4.31
CA LEU A 34 6.44 8.16 -5.10
C LEU A 34 5.61 9.40 -5.50
N LEU A 35 6.08 10.62 -5.18
CA LEU A 35 5.33 11.83 -5.50
C LEU A 35 5.13 12.01 -7.02
N SER A 36 6.17 11.80 -7.82
CA SER A 36 6.07 11.87 -9.29
C SER A 36 5.14 10.81 -9.90
N LEU A 37 5.03 9.65 -9.24
CA LEU A 37 4.08 8.62 -9.64
C LEU A 37 2.65 9.05 -9.32
N ALA A 38 2.42 9.73 -8.20
CA ALA A 38 1.11 10.21 -7.82
C ALA A 38 0.52 11.24 -8.81
N GLU A 39 1.36 12.00 -9.51
CA GLU A 39 0.92 12.97 -10.54
C GLU A 39 0.10 12.33 -11.66
N HIS A 40 0.31 11.03 -11.95
CA HIS A 40 -0.45 10.29 -12.95
C HIS A 40 -1.92 10.05 -12.57
N TYR A 41 -2.27 10.14 -11.29
CA TYR A 41 -3.64 9.94 -10.79
C TYR A 41 -4.51 11.20 -10.84
N GLY A 42 -3.95 12.31 -11.36
CA GLY A 42 -4.64 13.58 -11.56
C GLY A 42 -4.50 14.55 -10.39
N HIS A 43 -4.95 15.78 -10.62
CA HIS A 43 -4.82 16.89 -9.66
C HIS A 43 -5.97 16.97 -8.65
N GLU A 44 -6.98 16.12 -8.79
CA GLU A 44 -8.17 16.13 -7.94
C GLU A 44 -8.08 15.22 -6.72
N VAL A 45 -6.93 14.53 -6.55
CA VAL A 45 -6.64 13.68 -5.39
C VAL A 45 -5.69 14.37 -4.43
N ASN A 46 -5.94 14.22 -3.12
CA ASN A 46 -4.93 14.58 -2.14
C ASN A 46 -3.80 13.55 -2.18
N VAL A 47 -2.58 14.00 -1.96
CA VAL A 47 -1.41 13.12 -1.83
C VAL A 47 -0.93 13.12 -0.38
N PHE A 48 -0.84 11.93 0.21
CA PHE A 48 -0.33 11.74 1.55
C PHE A 48 0.77 10.69 1.52
N SER A 49 2.02 11.12 1.65
CA SER A 49 3.19 10.24 1.52
C SER A 49 3.90 10.07 2.85
N LEU A 50 4.24 8.82 3.20
CA LEU A 50 4.86 8.47 4.47
C LEU A 50 6.29 7.93 4.28
N ARG A 51 7.15 8.18 5.28
CA ARG A 51 8.42 7.47 5.45
C ARG A 51 8.31 6.46 6.57
N GLY A 52 8.72 5.21 6.30
CA GLY A 52 8.79 4.17 7.32
C GLY A 52 9.84 4.46 8.40
N ASN A 53 9.53 4.13 9.66
CA ASN A 53 10.34 4.41 10.85
C ASN A 53 11.44 3.37 11.13
N VAL A 54 11.56 2.32 10.32
CA VAL A 54 12.60 1.30 10.49
C VAL A 54 13.77 1.59 9.58
N THR A 55 14.99 1.36 10.05
CA THR A 55 16.22 1.46 9.24
C THR A 55 16.93 0.12 9.24
N GLU A 56 17.20 -0.41 8.05
CA GLU A 56 18.00 -1.62 7.83
C GLU A 56 19.21 -1.27 6.96
N SER A 57 20.41 -1.39 7.51
CA SER A 57 21.68 -1.04 6.81
C SER A 57 21.64 0.38 6.19
N GLY A 58 21.08 1.35 6.90
CA GLY A 58 20.94 2.74 6.42
C GLY A 58 19.73 2.98 5.50
N MET A 59 18.99 1.95 5.11
CA MET A 59 17.83 2.03 4.22
C MET A 59 16.52 2.14 5.02
N PRO A 60 15.69 3.17 4.83
CA PRO A 60 14.38 3.25 5.45
C PRO A 60 13.46 2.11 4.98
N ARG A 61 12.63 1.63 5.90
CA ARG A 61 11.61 0.59 5.70
C ARG A 61 10.41 0.87 6.60
N PHE A 62 9.25 0.31 6.25
CA PHE A 62 8.09 0.37 7.15
C PHE A 62 8.17 -0.63 8.29
N PHE A 63 8.77 -1.80 8.09
CA PHE A 63 8.88 -2.85 9.10
C PHE A 63 10.14 -3.72 8.90
N LYS A 64 10.53 -4.43 9.95
CA LYS A 64 11.71 -5.32 9.96
C LYS A 64 11.44 -6.62 9.20
N ARG A 65 12.51 -7.22 8.70
CA ARG A 65 12.54 -8.58 8.17
C ARG A 65 13.61 -9.42 8.90
N LEU A 66 13.39 -10.72 8.96
CA LEU A 66 14.33 -11.69 9.53
C LEU A 66 15.28 -12.24 8.47
N GLY A 67 14.98 -12.04 7.20
CA GLY A 67 15.77 -12.45 6.04
C GLY A 67 15.06 -12.02 4.75
N MET A 68 15.66 -12.35 3.59
CA MET A 68 15.02 -12.09 2.29
C MET A 68 13.69 -12.86 2.22
N GLY A 69 12.60 -12.13 1.98
CA GLY A 69 11.25 -12.71 1.91
C GLY A 69 10.66 -13.21 3.24
N VAL A 70 11.35 -13.03 4.37
CA VAL A 70 10.90 -13.48 5.70
C VAL A 70 10.66 -12.27 6.59
N PHE A 71 9.41 -11.93 6.82
CA PHE A 71 9.02 -10.77 7.61
C PHE A 71 9.04 -11.06 9.11
N ASP A 72 9.42 -10.05 9.91
CA ASP A 72 9.17 -10.03 11.34
C ASP A 72 7.69 -9.64 11.55
N GLU A 73 6.82 -10.65 11.67
CA GLU A 73 5.36 -10.43 11.76
C GLU A 73 4.95 -9.66 13.03
N ALA A 74 5.75 -9.75 14.10
CA ALA A 74 5.48 -9.00 15.33
C ALA A 74 5.78 -7.51 15.11
N ASP A 75 6.92 -7.18 14.48
CA ASP A 75 7.26 -5.81 14.11
C ASP A 75 6.29 -5.27 13.03
N LEU A 76 5.95 -6.08 12.01
CA LEU A 76 4.96 -5.70 11.00
C LEU A 76 3.61 -5.34 11.62
N THR A 77 3.14 -6.15 12.58
CA THR A 77 1.91 -5.89 13.33
C THR A 77 1.99 -4.55 14.06
N PHE A 78 3.05 -4.33 14.84
CA PHE A 78 3.27 -3.09 15.59
C PHE A 78 3.36 -1.87 14.66
N ARG A 79 4.12 -1.97 13.55
CA ARG A 79 4.29 -0.86 12.61
C ARG A 79 3.03 -0.55 11.81
N THR A 80 2.20 -1.55 11.55
CA THR A 80 0.88 -1.33 10.94
C THR A 80 -0.03 -0.56 11.90
N ASP A 81 -0.03 -0.92 13.20
CA ASP A 81 -0.81 -0.23 14.22
C ASP A 81 -0.34 1.22 14.43
N GLU A 82 0.99 1.44 14.49
CA GLU A 82 1.63 2.75 14.55
C GLU A 82 1.22 3.62 13.35
N MET A 83 1.34 3.11 12.14
CA MET A 83 0.98 3.82 10.92
C MET A 83 -0.51 4.17 10.89
N VAL A 84 -1.38 3.25 11.25
CA VAL A 84 -2.84 3.47 11.27
C VAL A 84 -3.22 4.52 12.31
N ALA A 85 -2.62 4.50 13.51
CA ALA A 85 -2.84 5.51 14.53
C ALA A 85 -2.42 6.91 14.03
N PHE A 86 -1.25 7.00 13.39
CA PHE A 86 -0.74 8.23 12.81
C PHE A 86 -1.62 8.76 11.67
N ILE A 87 -2.11 7.88 10.77
CA ILE A 87 -3.04 8.26 9.69
C ILE A 87 -4.33 8.86 10.27
N LYS A 88 -4.89 8.24 11.31
CA LYS A 88 -6.13 8.74 11.96
C LYS A 88 -5.92 10.11 12.60
N GLU A 89 -4.80 10.34 13.27
CA GLU A 89 -4.44 11.63 13.84
C GLU A 89 -4.34 12.70 12.75
N LEU A 90 -3.62 12.38 11.65
CA LEU A 90 -3.42 13.32 10.56
C LEU A 90 -4.69 13.58 9.75
N SER A 91 -5.61 12.63 9.65
CA SER A 91 -6.89 12.89 8.98
C SER A 91 -7.67 14.02 9.64
N VAL A 92 -7.62 14.11 10.96
CA VAL A 92 -8.23 15.20 11.72
C VAL A 92 -7.46 16.49 11.52
N LYS A 93 -6.12 16.43 11.59
CA LYS A 93 -5.24 17.61 11.49
C LYS A 93 -5.26 18.25 10.10
N GLU A 94 -5.16 17.43 9.05
CA GLU A 94 -5.08 17.87 7.66
C GLU A 94 -6.47 17.95 6.98
N GLY A 95 -7.53 17.40 7.63
CA GLY A 95 -8.91 17.51 7.19
C GLY A 95 -9.29 16.61 6.02
N PHE A 96 -8.59 15.50 5.78
CA PHE A 96 -8.98 14.54 4.74
C PHE A 96 -9.93 13.45 5.26
N ASN A 97 -10.78 12.94 4.35
CA ASN A 97 -11.77 11.91 4.68
C ASN A 97 -11.12 10.50 4.67
N LEU A 98 -11.11 9.81 5.83
CA LEU A 98 -10.60 8.45 5.96
C LEU A 98 -11.34 7.42 5.10
N GLU A 99 -12.65 7.61 4.86
CA GLU A 99 -13.43 6.71 4.00
C GLU A 99 -13.03 6.78 2.53
N LYS A 100 -12.27 7.81 2.14
CA LYS A 100 -11.74 8.04 0.80
C LYS A 100 -10.20 7.85 0.73
N LEU A 101 -9.63 7.03 1.61
CA LEU A 101 -8.20 6.74 1.64
C LEU A 101 -7.88 5.53 0.78
N VAL A 102 -7.09 5.71 -0.29
CA VAL A 102 -6.60 4.64 -1.17
C VAL A 102 -5.10 4.49 -0.98
N ALA A 103 -4.63 3.31 -0.58
CA ALA A 103 -3.20 3.06 -0.43
C ALA A 103 -2.56 2.76 -1.80
N LEU A 104 -1.36 3.31 -2.04
CA LEU A 104 -0.47 2.96 -3.13
C LEU A 104 0.88 2.59 -2.55
N GLY A 105 1.23 1.32 -2.61
CA GLY A 105 2.47 0.81 -2.06
C GLY A 105 3.35 0.10 -3.09
N TYR A 106 4.67 0.26 -2.95
CA TYR A 106 5.66 -0.45 -3.74
C TYR A 106 6.53 -1.34 -2.85
N SER A 107 6.64 -2.64 -3.18
CA SER A 107 7.51 -3.60 -2.49
C SER A 107 7.24 -3.61 -0.97
N ASN A 108 8.16 -3.13 -0.13
CA ASN A 108 7.96 -3.03 1.31
C ASN A 108 6.71 -2.20 1.68
N GLY A 109 6.44 -1.12 0.94
CA GLY A 109 5.23 -0.32 1.09
C GLY A 109 3.96 -1.05 0.67
N ALA A 110 4.01 -1.88 -0.38
CA ALA A 110 2.89 -2.74 -0.76
C ALA A 110 2.58 -3.79 0.32
N ASN A 111 3.62 -4.29 0.99
CA ASN A 111 3.45 -5.30 2.04
C ASN A 111 2.78 -4.73 3.30
N ILE A 112 3.16 -3.51 3.73
CA ILE A 112 2.47 -2.88 4.87
C ILE A 112 1.06 -2.40 4.48
N ALA A 113 0.82 -1.97 3.23
CA ALA A 113 -0.53 -1.74 2.73
C ALA A 113 -1.38 -3.01 2.78
N GLY A 114 -0.83 -4.14 2.36
CA GLY A 114 -1.46 -5.46 2.48
C GLY A 114 -1.74 -5.85 3.92
N ALA A 115 -0.81 -5.59 4.85
CA ALA A 115 -1.04 -5.81 6.28
C ALA A 115 -2.17 -4.92 6.82
N THR A 116 -2.27 -3.68 6.31
CA THR A 116 -3.35 -2.76 6.68
C THR A 116 -4.71 -3.26 6.19
N LEU A 117 -4.83 -3.75 4.95
CA LEU A 117 -6.05 -4.38 4.43
C LEU A 117 -6.53 -5.53 5.33
N VAL A 118 -5.61 -6.33 5.82
CA VAL A 118 -5.92 -7.51 6.64
C VAL A 118 -6.29 -7.15 8.07
N LYS A 119 -5.57 -6.21 8.69
CA LYS A 119 -5.80 -5.84 10.10
C LYS A 119 -6.92 -4.80 10.28
N TYR A 120 -7.10 -3.93 9.31
CA TYR A 120 -8.03 -2.80 9.34
C TYR A 120 -8.86 -2.74 8.05
N PRO A 121 -9.69 -3.76 7.79
CA PRO A 121 -10.37 -3.93 6.49
C PRO A 121 -11.31 -2.77 6.13
N ASP A 122 -11.80 -2.04 7.13
CA ASP A 122 -12.69 -0.89 6.91
C ASP A 122 -11.95 0.44 6.72
N LEU A 123 -10.61 0.49 6.92
CA LEU A 123 -9.85 1.75 6.89
C LEU A 123 -9.64 2.28 5.47
N LEU A 124 -9.27 1.39 4.55
CA LEU A 124 -8.94 1.77 3.17
C LEU A 124 -10.16 1.63 2.28
N ALA A 125 -10.39 2.63 1.41
CA ALA A 125 -11.36 2.54 0.33
C ALA A 125 -10.91 1.52 -0.73
N GLY A 126 -9.61 1.35 -0.92
CA GLY A 126 -8.98 0.37 -1.80
C GLY A 126 -7.46 0.42 -1.70
N ALA A 127 -6.78 -0.42 -2.47
CA ALA A 127 -5.32 -0.44 -2.49
C ALA A 127 -4.73 -0.77 -3.85
N ILE A 128 -3.60 -0.14 -4.18
CA ILE A 128 -2.73 -0.42 -5.32
C ILE A 128 -1.43 -1.01 -4.76
N LEU A 129 -1.15 -2.26 -5.09
CA LEU A 129 -0.04 -3.03 -4.57
C LEU A 129 0.93 -3.39 -5.70
N PHE A 130 2.06 -2.68 -5.78
CA PHE A 130 3.11 -2.99 -6.73
C PHE A 130 4.14 -3.93 -6.13
N ARG A 131 4.32 -5.12 -6.74
CA ARG A 131 5.26 -6.17 -6.29
C ARG A 131 4.99 -6.62 -4.84
N PRO A 132 3.73 -6.94 -4.49
CA PRO A 132 3.38 -7.34 -3.14
C PRO A 132 3.86 -8.76 -2.80
N MET A 133 4.14 -8.96 -1.52
CA MET A 133 4.27 -10.29 -0.90
C MET A 133 3.20 -10.43 0.18
N GLN A 134 2.77 -11.66 0.46
CA GLN A 134 1.84 -11.91 1.55
C GLN A 134 2.43 -11.42 2.89
N PRO A 135 1.74 -10.52 3.60
CA PRO A 135 2.29 -9.87 4.79
C PRO A 135 2.40 -10.79 6.00
N PHE A 136 1.46 -11.73 6.16
CA PHE A 136 1.41 -12.68 7.27
C PHE A 136 1.34 -14.11 6.74
N LYS A 137 2.01 -15.06 7.40
CA LYS A 137 1.96 -16.49 7.04
C LYS A 137 0.55 -17.04 7.07
N SER A 138 -0.24 -16.61 8.07
CA SER A 138 -1.65 -16.96 8.19
C SER A 138 -2.50 -15.75 7.90
N MET A 139 -3.34 -15.83 6.86
CA MET A 139 -4.35 -14.81 6.58
C MET A 139 -5.56 -15.06 7.49
N PRO A 140 -6.00 -14.06 8.27
CA PRO A 140 -7.22 -14.22 9.08
C PRO A 140 -8.44 -14.33 8.17
N LEU A 141 -9.47 -15.00 8.69
CA LEU A 141 -10.79 -14.97 8.08
C LEU A 141 -11.38 -13.58 8.31
N LEU A 142 -11.57 -12.83 7.23
CA LEU A 142 -12.18 -11.51 7.26
C LEU A 142 -13.66 -11.63 6.90
N ALA A 143 -14.49 -10.84 7.57
CA ALA A 143 -15.89 -10.63 7.20
C ALA A 143 -16.04 -9.19 6.74
N LEU A 144 -15.71 -8.93 5.47
CA LEU A 144 -15.91 -7.61 4.87
C LEU A 144 -17.42 -7.34 4.75
N LYS A 145 -17.86 -6.14 5.08
CA LYS A 145 -19.24 -5.68 4.86
C LYS A 145 -19.51 -5.46 3.37
N GLU A 146 -18.51 -4.96 2.68
CA GLU A 146 -18.51 -4.69 1.24
C GLU A 146 -17.16 -5.06 0.65
N ALA A 147 -17.16 -5.56 -0.58
CA ALA A 147 -15.92 -5.85 -1.30
C ALA A 147 -15.14 -4.54 -1.50
N LYS A 148 -13.87 -4.54 -1.08
CA LYS A 148 -12.96 -3.41 -1.31
C LYS A 148 -12.11 -3.71 -2.53
N PRO A 149 -11.99 -2.78 -3.50
CA PRO A 149 -11.19 -2.98 -4.69
C PRO A 149 -9.68 -2.97 -4.35
N VAL A 150 -8.97 -3.96 -4.88
CA VAL A 150 -7.52 -4.10 -4.73
C VAL A 150 -6.91 -4.36 -6.10
N PHE A 151 -5.94 -3.55 -6.48
CA PHE A 151 -5.14 -3.72 -7.69
C PHE A 151 -3.76 -4.23 -7.32
N ALA A 152 -3.22 -5.17 -8.10
CA ALA A 152 -1.86 -5.65 -7.90
C ALA A 152 -1.12 -5.89 -9.21
N THR A 153 0.18 -5.57 -9.24
CA THR A 153 1.06 -6.01 -10.34
C THR A 153 2.28 -6.73 -9.81
N SER A 154 2.71 -7.77 -10.56
CA SER A 154 3.87 -8.58 -10.26
C SER A 154 4.72 -8.80 -11.51
N GLY A 155 6.05 -8.87 -11.33
CA GLY A 155 6.97 -9.17 -12.41
C GLY A 155 7.14 -10.67 -12.60
N LYS A 156 7.01 -11.17 -13.84
CA LYS A 156 7.26 -12.59 -14.16
C LYS A 156 8.71 -13.02 -13.92
N PHE A 157 9.62 -12.07 -13.95
CA PHE A 157 11.07 -12.28 -13.80
C PHE A 157 11.61 -11.58 -12.55
N ASP A 158 10.76 -11.38 -11.54
CA ASP A 158 11.13 -10.73 -10.28
C ASP A 158 12.03 -11.67 -9.45
N PRO A 159 13.30 -11.31 -9.18
CA PRO A 159 14.19 -12.14 -8.39
C PRO A 159 13.90 -12.07 -6.88
N THR A 160 13.05 -11.12 -6.45
CA THR A 160 12.75 -10.83 -5.04
C THR A 160 11.45 -11.46 -4.60
N VAL A 161 10.45 -11.50 -5.49
CA VAL A 161 9.10 -11.98 -5.21
C VAL A 161 8.80 -13.21 -6.04
N ASP A 162 8.52 -14.32 -5.37
CA ASP A 162 8.09 -15.57 -6.05
C ASP A 162 6.69 -15.38 -6.68
N PRO A 163 6.57 -15.51 -8.02
CA PRO A 163 5.29 -15.37 -8.71
C PRO A 163 4.22 -16.36 -8.20
N THR A 164 4.62 -17.58 -7.83
CA THR A 164 3.71 -18.59 -7.29
C THR A 164 3.13 -18.17 -5.94
N ALA A 165 3.99 -17.65 -5.05
CA ALA A 165 3.54 -17.10 -3.76
C ALA A 165 2.59 -15.91 -3.93
N THR A 166 2.83 -15.07 -4.95
CA THR A 166 1.92 -13.95 -5.26
C THR A 166 0.55 -14.43 -5.72
N VAL A 167 0.46 -15.45 -6.58
CA VAL A 167 -0.83 -16.05 -7.00
C VAL A 167 -1.61 -16.57 -5.79
N ILE A 168 -0.92 -17.22 -4.86
CA ILE A 168 -1.54 -17.72 -3.61
C ILE A 168 -2.06 -16.55 -2.78
N TYR A 169 -1.28 -15.48 -2.64
CA TYR A 169 -1.67 -14.29 -1.89
C TYR A 169 -2.88 -13.59 -2.51
N MET A 170 -2.90 -13.36 -3.82
CA MET A 170 -4.06 -12.75 -4.51
C MET A 170 -5.32 -13.62 -4.36
N SER A 171 -5.17 -14.94 -4.46
CA SER A 171 -6.26 -15.88 -4.20
C SER A 171 -6.77 -15.80 -2.77
N ALA A 172 -5.88 -15.60 -1.79
CA ALA A 172 -6.26 -15.44 -0.39
C ALA A 172 -7.05 -14.14 -0.16
N LEU A 173 -6.65 -13.03 -0.80
CA LEU A 173 -7.41 -11.77 -0.75
C LEU A 173 -8.81 -11.91 -1.38
N LYS A 174 -8.92 -12.56 -2.54
CA LYS A 174 -10.21 -12.86 -3.18
C LYS A 174 -11.12 -13.69 -2.25
N LYS A 175 -10.58 -14.74 -1.62
CA LYS A 175 -11.31 -15.56 -0.64
C LYS A 175 -11.72 -14.77 0.61
N ALA A 176 -10.94 -13.78 1.00
CA ALA A 176 -11.25 -12.88 2.12
C ALA A 176 -12.35 -11.84 1.77
N GLY A 177 -12.80 -11.78 0.50
CA GLY A 177 -13.87 -10.91 0.05
C GLY A 177 -13.44 -9.61 -0.64
N PHE A 178 -12.14 -9.43 -0.92
CA PHE A 178 -11.66 -8.30 -1.72
C PHE A 178 -11.95 -8.50 -3.21
N ASP A 179 -12.28 -7.41 -3.91
CA ASP A 179 -12.36 -7.39 -5.38
C ASP A 179 -10.97 -7.14 -5.96
N VAL A 180 -10.26 -8.22 -6.30
CA VAL A 180 -8.86 -8.17 -6.69
C VAL A 180 -8.70 -8.26 -8.20
N GLU A 181 -8.10 -7.22 -8.78
CA GLU A 181 -7.59 -7.18 -10.15
C GLU A 181 -6.05 -7.32 -10.11
N ASP A 182 -5.51 -8.41 -10.63
CA ASP A 182 -4.08 -8.72 -10.58
C ASP A 182 -3.48 -8.98 -11.96
N HIS A 183 -2.28 -8.42 -12.22
CA HIS A 183 -1.56 -8.52 -13.49
C HIS A 183 -0.14 -9.03 -13.28
N PHE A 184 0.29 -9.98 -14.14
CA PHE A 184 1.66 -10.48 -14.22
C PHE A 184 2.33 -9.94 -15.47
N LEU A 185 3.21 -8.95 -15.29
CA LEU A 185 3.89 -8.24 -16.38
C LEU A 185 5.21 -8.91 -16.74
N SER A 186 5.64 -8.77 -18.00
CA SER A 186 6.93 -9.31 -18.47
C SER A 186 8.09 -8.40 -18.06
N THR A 187 8.27 -8.22 -16.76
CA THR A 187 9.27 -7.35 -16.14
C THR A 187 9.85 -8.01 -14.88
N SER A 188 10.86 -7.36 -14.30
CA SER A 188 11.49 -7.69 -13.03
C SER A 188 10.78 -7.00 -11.84
N HIS A 189 11.54 -6.69 -10.76
CA HIS A 189 11.04 -5.97 -9.59
C HIS A 189 10.69 -4.51 -9.87
N ASN A 190 11.35 -3.87 -10.84
CA ASN A 190 11.16 -2.47 -11.17
C ASN A 190 9.75 -2.18 -11.70
N LEU A 191 9.24 -0.98 -11.40
CA LEU A 191 8.03 -0.45 -12.01
C LEU A 191 8.26 -0.06 -13.47
N THR A 192 7.26 -0.25 -14.29
CA THR A 192 7.23 0.09 -15.70
C THR A 192 6.10 1.07 -16.00
N LYS A 193 6.11 1.66 -17.18
CA LYS A 193 4.98 2.50 -17.64
C LYS A 193 3.66 1.74 -17.69
N GLU A 194 3.71 0.44 -17.99
CA GLU A 194 2.53 -0.43 -18.03
C GLU A 194 1.92 -0.61 -16.63
N ASP A 195 2.74 -0.79 -15.58
CA ASP A 195 2.27 -0.81 -14.18
C ASP A 195 1.48 0.46 -13.84
N ILE A 196 2.04 1.61 -14.21
CA ILE A 196 1.44 2.92 -13.92
C ILE A 196 0.13 3.07 -14.69
N GLN A 197 0.12 2.82 -16.01
CA GLN A 197 -1.08 3.00 -16.83
C GLN A 197 -2.23 2.11 -16.35
N LEU A 198 -1.98 0.81 -16.13
CA LEU A 198 -3.00 -0.11 -15.64
C LEU A 198 -3.57 0.32 -14.27
N SER A 199 -2.70 0.78 -13.37
CA SER A 199 -3.15 1.21 -12.04
C SER A 199 -3.94 2.53 -12.08
N VAL A 200 -3.60 3.44 -12.99
CA VAL A 200 -4.37 4.68 -13.20
C VAL A 200 -5.74 4.35 -13.79
N ASP A 201 -5.81 3.50 -14.81
CA ASP A 201 -7.08 3.08 -15.43
C ASP A 201 -7.98 2.39 -14.39
N TRP A 202 -7.41 1.52 -13.56
CA TRP A 202 -8.10 0.89 -12.45
C TRP A 202 -8.58 1.92 -11.41
N PHE A 203 -7.74 2.90 -11.06
CA PHE A 203 -8.12 3.95 -10.10
C PHE A 203 -9.28 4.79 -10.61
N VAL A 204 -9.24 5.23 -11.87
CA VAL A 204 -10.33 5.99 -12.51
C VAL A 204 -11.62 5.17 -12.54
N LYS A 205 -11.54 3.89 -12.88
CA LYS A 205 -12.71 2.98 -12.89
C LYS A 205 -13.41 2.87 -11.53
N ASN A 206 -12.65 2.83 -10.43
CA ASN A 206 -13.18 2.56 -9.09
C ASN A 206 -13.45 3.83 -8.27
N PHE A 207 -12.72 4.93 -8.53
CA PHE A 207 -12.70 6.15 -7.70
C PHE A 207 -12.81 7.44 -8.51
N GLY A 208 -12.77 7.37 -9.84
CA GLY A 208 -13.05 8.52 -10.71
C GLY A 208 -14.50 8.93 -10.62
N GLU A 209 -14.75 10.25 -10.65
CA GLU A 209 -16.12 10.85 -10.74
C GLU A 209 -16.55 10.99 -12.19
#